data_eb61071780868fb34fbd709cd726567e
#
_entry.id   eb61071780868fb34fbd709cd726567e
#
_cell.length_a   1.000
_cell.length_b   1.000
_cell.length_c   1.000
_cell.angle_alpha   90.00
_cell.angle_beta   90.00
_cell.angle_gamma   90.00
#
_symmetry.space_group_name_H-M   'P 1'
#
loop_
_entity.id
_entity.type
_entity.pdbx_description
1 polymer ?
#
loop_
_entity_poly.entity_id
_entity_poly.type
_entity_poly.pdbx_seq_one_letter_code
_entity_poly.pdbx_strand_id
1 'polypeptide(L)'
;NRDSETMFLPHTYEPSTGRFRPVTDGVKSSRFYHTLGKLRRGTDDRYIDSWDRFFNTAKQKYAAGGDITSECESMCRVMMTRDKKMRQMVKKHFYPEDYFEVRSHMIGTGMIGGKACGMLLSRAIIRNEEPDIDETLEPHDSFYIGSDVYYTYIVDNGFWDMRIRQRTDEGYFALADEF
;
A
#
# COMPACT_ATOMS: atom_id res chain seq x y z
N ASN A 1 12.37 2.12 -10.37
CA ASN A 1 12.60 2.52 -9.00
C ASN A 1 12.87 1.26 -8.18
N ARG A 2 14.14 0.99 -7.85
CA ARG A 2 14.54 -0.26 -7.18
C ARG A 2 14.00 -0.41 -5.75
N ASP A 3 13.42 0.64 -5.19
CA ASP A 3 12.98 0.67 -3.79
C ASP A 3 11.47 0.54 -3.59
N SER A 4 10.68 0.44 -4.68
CA SER A 4 9.25 0.19 -4.59
C SER A 4 8.89 -1.11 -5.29
N GLU A 5 9.05 -2.22 -4.60
CA GLU A 5 8.63 -3.55 -5.07
C GLU A 5 7.10 -3.66 -5.29
N THR A 6 6.35 -2.59 -5.04
CA THR A 6 4.88 -2.62 -4.98
C THR A 6 4.16 -1.73 -5.97
N MET A 7 4.87 -0.97 -6.80
CA MET A 7 4.20 -0.13 -7.80
C MET A 7 4.81 -0.30 -9.18
N PHE A 8 4.10 -1.03 -10.00
CA PHE A 8 4.34 -1.04 -11.45
C PHE A 8 3.41 -0.04 -12.11
N LEU A 9 3.86 1.23 -12.19
CA LEU A 9 3.29 2.15 -13.18
C LEU A 9 3.91 1.80 -14.52
N PRO A 10 3.13 1.36 -15.52
CA PRO A 10 3.65 1.13 -16.84
C PRO A 10 4.19 2.44 -17.38
N HIS A 11 5.44 2.44 -17.82
CA HIS A 11 6.09 3.59 -18.44
C HIS A 11 6.48 3.26 -19.87
N THR A 12 6.29 4.22 -20.76
CA THR A 12 6.80 4.16 -22.12
C THR A 12 8.03 5.05 -22.24
N TYR A 13 9.09 4.50 -22.85
CA TYR A 13 10.27 5.30 -23.18
C TYR A 13 9.96 6.19 -24.38
N GLU A 14 10.21 7.49 -24.23
CA GLU A 14 10.06 8.49 -25.29
C GLU A 14 11.45 8.86 -25.86
N PRO A 15 11.81 8.36 -27.05
CA PRO A 15 13.15 8.57 -27.62
C PRO A 15 13.49 10.03 -27.86
N SER A 16 12.47 10.86 -28.15
CA SER A 16 12.63 12.28 -28.45
C SER A 16 13.11 13.11 -27.26
N THR A 17 12.77 12.69 -26.04
CA THR A 17 13.12 13.37 -24.78
C THR A 17 14.12 12.59 -23.93
N GLY A 18 14.41 11.33 -24.28
CA GLY A 18 15.25 10.42 -23.49
C GLY A 18 14.67 10.08 -22.13
N ARG A 19 13.36 10.27 -21.92
CA ARG A 19 12.68 10.08 -20.63
C ARG A 19 11.63 8.99 -20.69
N PHE A 20 11.39 8.37 -19.55
CA PHE A 20 10.24 7.49 -19.36
C PHE A 20 9.03 8.31 -18.96
N ARG A 21 7.93 8.17 -19.70
CA ARG A 21 6.62 8.74 -19.35
C ARG A 21 5.68 7.65 -18.82
N PRO A 22 4.89 7.94 -17.80
CA PRO A 22 3.83 7.01 -17.40
C PRO A 22 2.83 6.83 -18.55
N VAL A 23 2.35 5.61 -18.75
CA VAL A 23 1.30 5.30 -19.73
C VAL A 23 -0.03 5.80 -19.17
N THR A 24 -0.37 7.04 -19.55
CA THR A 24 -1.59 7.73 -19.08
C THR A 24 -2.80 7.53 -20.00
N ASP A 25 -2.68 6.75 -21.08
CA ASP A 25 -3.80 6.43 -21.95
C ASP A 25 -4.85 5.61 -21.19
N GLY A 26 -5.80 6.30 -20.57
CA GLY A 26 -6.89 5.74 -19.78
C GLY A 26 -7.70 4.65 -20.52
N VAL A 27 -7.68 4.68 -21.85
CA VAL A 27 -8.29 3.63 -22.68
C VAL A 27 -7.50 2.31 -22.62
N LYS A 28 -6.18 2.36 -22.49
CA LYS A 28 -5.34 1.15 -22.40
C LYS A 28 -5.31 0.58 -20.99
N SER A 29 -5.25 1.42 -19.97
CA SER A 29 -5.35 0.99 -18.59
C SER A 29 -6.74 0.42 -18.27
N SER A 30 -7.81 1.07 -18.72
CA SER A 30 -9.18 0.56 -18.60
C SER A 30 -9.38 -0.81 -19.26
N ARG A 31 -8.81 -1.05 -20.45
CA ARG A 31 -8.84 -2.36 -21.09
C ARG A 31 -8.03 -3.41 -20.32
N PHE A 32 -6.89 -3.04 -19.79
CA PHE A 32 -6.07 -3.92 -18.97
C PHE A 32 -6.80 -4.33 -17.69
N TYR A 33 -7.37 -3.38 -16.95
CA TYR A 33 -8.16 -3.65 -15.74
C TYR A 33 -9.46 -4.38 -16.06
N HIS A 34 -10.11 -4.11 -17.18
CA HIS A 34 -11.30 -4.82 -17.63
C HIS A 34 -10.97 -6.26 -18.04
N THR A 35 -9.81 -6.49 -18.63
CA THR A 35 -9.32 -7.83 -18.99
C THR A 35 -8.95 -8.61 -17.73
N LEU A 36 -8.26 -8.00 -16.76
CA LEU A 36 -7.99 -8.59 -15.45
C LEU A 36 -9.28 -8.88 -14.68
N GLY A 37 -10.28 -8.00 -14.75
CA GLY A 37 -11.59 -8.21 -14.13
C GLY A 37 -12.37 -9.36 -14.74
N LYS A 38 -12.24 -9.62 -16.04
CA LYS A 38 -12.82 -10.80 -16.70
C LYS A 38 -12.10 -12.10 -16.36
N LEU A 39 -10.79 -12.04 -16.16
CA LEU A 39 -9.97 -13.17 -15.74
C LEU A 39 -10.18 -13.57 -14.28
N ARG A 40 -10.73 -12.67 -13.45
CA ARG A 40 -11.03 -12.91 -12.03
C ARG A 40 -12.18 -13.90 -11.76
N ARG A 41 -12.87 -14.43 -12.76
CA ARG A 41 -14.00 -15.36 -12.59
C ARG A 41 -13.61 -16.83 -12.47
N GLY A 42 -12.33 -17.17 -12.46
CA GLY A 42 -11.86 -18.54 -12.23
C GLY A 42 -11.21 -18.68 -10.86
N THR A 43 -11.47 -19.77 -10.18
CA THR A 43 -10.87 -20.16 -8.89
C THR A 43 -9.38 -20.55 -9.00
N ASP A 44 -8.69 -20.06 -10.02
CA ASP A 44 -7.32 -20.46 -10.33
C ASP A 44 -6.33 -19.43 -9.76
N ASP A 45 -5.50 -19.84 -8.81
CA ASP A 45 -4.43 -19.07 -8.14
C ASP A 45 -3.49 -18.33 -9.12
N ARG A 46 -3.51 -18.69 -10.38
CA ARG A 46 -2.70 -18.07 -11.45
C ARG A 46 -3.05 -16.59 -11.72
N TYR A 47 -4.23 -16.15 -11.32
CA TYR A 47 -4.73 -14.79 -11.57
C TYR A 47 -4.68 -13.86 -10.35
N ILE A 48 -4.21 -14.37 -9.23
CA ILE A 48 -3.96 -13.58 -8.03
C ILE A 48 -2.65 -12.81 -8.24
N ASP A 49 -2.66 -11.51 -8.02
CA ASP A 49 -1.44 -10.72 -8.14
C ASP A 49 -0.37 -11.11 -7.09
N SER A 50 0.85 -10.65 -7.26
CA SER A 50 1.95 -11.01 -6.38
C SER A 50 1.74 -10.55 -4.94
N TRP A 51 1.00 -9.45 -4.75
CA TRP A 51 0.65 -8.89 -3.43
C TRP A 51 -0.30 -9.82 -2.68
N ASP A 52 -1.43 -10.15 -3.30
CA ASP A 52 -2.42 -11.04 -2.69
C ASP A 52 -1.86 -12.45 -2.48
N ARG A 53 -1.05 -12.94 -3.42
CA ARG A 53 -0.37 -14.24 -3.29
C ARG A 53 0.57 -14.27 -2.08
N PHE A 54 1.34 -13.21 -1.88
CA PHE A 54 2.24 -13.10 -0.74
C PHE A 54 1.47 -13.16 0.59
N PHE A 55 0.41 -12.36 0.74
CA PHE A 55 -0.40 -12.34 1.97
C PHE A 55 -1.15 -13.66 2.20
N ASN A 56 -1.71 -14.25 1.15
CA ASN A 56 -2.40 -15.54 1.24
C ASN A 56 -1.43 -16.67 1.65
N THR A 57 -0.23 -16.69 1.06
CA THR A 57 0.80 -17.69 1.42
C THR A 57 1.24 -17.51 2.88
N ALA A 58 1.48 -16.29 3.32
CA ALA A 58 1.84 -16.02 4.71
C ALA A 58 0.73 -16.42 5.69
N LYS A 59 -0.53 -16.12 5.35
CA LYS A 59 -1.70 -16.50 6.15
C LYS A 59 -1.86 -18.03 6.26
N GLN A 60 -1.68 -18.74 5.15
CA GLN A 60 -1.73 -20.21 5.14
C GLN A 60 -0.61 -20.82 5.99
N LYS A 61 0.63 -20.31 5.84
CA LYS A 61 1.79 -20.74 6.63
C LYS A 61 1.55 -20.50 8.12
N TYR A 62 1.01 -19.35 8.49
CA TYR A 62 0.66 -19.02 9.88
C TYR A 62 -0.42 -19.95 10.44
N ALA A 63 -1.49 -20.18 9.69
CA ALA A 63 -2.57 -21.08 10.08
C ALA A 63 -2.09 -22.54 10.26
N ALA A 64 -1.03 -22.95 9.56
CA ALA A 64 -0.37 -24.24 9.74
C ALA A 64 0.63 -24.28 10.92
N GLY A 65 0.73 -23.21 11.73
CA GLY A 65 1.65 -23.11 12.86
C GLY A 65 3.11 -22.81 12.45
N GLY A 66 3.34 -22.37 11.20
CA GLY A 66 4.67 -22.00 10.72
C GLY A 66 5.12 -20.62 11.21
N ASP A 67 6.43 -20.44 11.37
CA ASP A 67 7.02 -19.14 11.68
C ASP A 67 6.93 -18.21 10.45
N ILE A 68 6.32 -17.03 10.65
CA ILE A 68 6.17 -16.00 9.62
C ILE A 68 6.86 -14.68 10.00
N THR A 69 7.87 -14.73 10.85
CA THR A 69 8.60 -13.52 11.29
C THR A 69 9.15 -12.72 10.11
N SER A 70 9.72 -13.38 9.11
CA SER A 70 10.25 -12.72 7.90
C SER A 70 9.15 -12.12 7.03
N GLU A 71 8.02 -12.79 6.94
CA GLU A 71 6.84 -12.29 6.25
C GLU A 71 6.26 -11.05 6.94
N CYS A 72 6.16 -11.04 8.28
CA CYS A 72 5.74 -9.88 9.07
C CYS A 72 6.69 -8.68 8.86
N GLU A 73 8.00 -8.89 8.82
CA GLU A 73 8.96 -7.83 8.50
C GLU A 73 8.75 -7.26 7.09
N SER A 74 8.45 -8.13 6.14
CA SER A 74 8.15 -7.73 4.76
C SER A 74 6.82 -6.97 4.69
N MET A 75 5.76 -7.45 5.34
CA MET A 75 4.45 -6.77 5.44
C MET A 75 4.61 -5.38 6.06
N CYS A 76 5.34 -5.26 7.17
CA CYS A 76 5.63 -3.97 7.80
C CYS A 76 6.29 -2.99 6.83
N ARG A 77 7.28 -3.44 6.07
CA ARG A 77 8.04 -2.62 5.13
C ARG A 77 7.21 -2.15 3.93
N VAL A 78 6.38 -3.04 3.39
CA VAL A 78 5.64 -2.74 2.14
C VAL A 78 4.29 -2.07 2.40
N MET A 79 3.67 -2.32 3.56
CA MET A 79 2.31 -1.89 3.88
C MET A 79 2.26 -0.79 4.94
N MET A 80 3.08 -0.88 6.00
CA MET A 80 2.97 0.04 7.13
C MET A 80 3.87 1.26 6.99
N THR A 81 5.20 1.09 6.97
CA THR A 81 6.12 2.22 7.00
C THR A 81 7.53 1.88 6.51
N ARG A 82 8.21 2.89 5.94
CA ARG A 82 9.64 2.82 5.59
C ARG A 82 10.53 3.39 6.69
N ASP A 83 9.96 4.14 7.64
CA ASP A 83 10.74 4.69 8.74
C ASP A 83 11.29 3.58 9.66
N LYS A 84 12.58 3.64 9.94
CA LYS A 84 13.27 2.59 10.70
C LYS A 84 12.78 2.50 12.15
N LYS A 85 12.57 3.64 12.81
CA LYS A 85 12.13 3.69 14.22
C LYS A 85 10.68 3.19 14.32
N MET A 86 9.82 3.65 13.44
CA MET A 86 8.43 3.21 13.38
C MET A 86 8.34 1.70 13.12
N ARG A 87 9.15 1.13 12.19
CA ARG A 87 9.18 -0.31 11.96
C ARG A 87 9.58 -1.12 13.20
N GLN A 88 10.53 -0.62 13.98
CA GLN A 88 10.92 -1.26 15.24
C GLN A 88 9.77 -1.28 16.24
N MET A 89 9.00 -0.19 16.32
CA MET A 89 7.83 -0.10 17.19
C MET A 89 6.71 -1.03 16.71
N VAL A 90 6.41 -1.03 15.42
CA VAL A 90 5.41 -1.95 14.83
C VAL A 90 5.82 -3.41 15.10
N LYS A 91 7.07 -3.77 14.82
CA LYS A 91 7.58 -5.13 15.09
C LYS A 91 7.44 -5.55 16.56
N LYS A 92 7.60 -4.60 17.49
CA LYS A 92 7.51 -4.86 18.93
C LYS A 92 6.08 -5.11 19.39
N HIS A 93 5.09 -4.43 18.79
CA HIS A 93 3.74 -4.36 19.33
C HIS A 93 2.68 -5.05 18.47
N PHE A 94 2.98 -5.33 17.18
CA PHE A 94 2.06 -6.04 16.28
C PHE A 94 2.23 -7.54 16.37
N TYR A 95 1.10 -8.23 16.35
CA TYR A 95 1.00 -9.66 16.10
C TYR A 95 0.80 -9.93 14.61
N PRO A 96 1.02 -11.17 14.14
CA PRO A 96 0.75 -11.55 12.75
C PRO A 96 -0.66 -11.21 12.27
N GLU A 97 -1.65 -11.38 13.13
CA GLU A 97 -3.06 -11.09 12.87
C GLU A 97 -3.29 -9.63 12.52
N ASP A 98 -2.60 -8.71 13.18
CA ASP A 98 -2.74 -7.27 12.93
C ASP A 98 -2.41 -6.92 11.48
N TYR A 99 -1.38 -7.56 10.90
CA TYR A 99 -1.04 -7.34 9.49
C TYR A 99 -2.10 -7.88 8.54
N PHE A 100 -2.69 -9.03 8.86
CA PHE A 100 -3.77 -9.62 8.05
C PHE A 100 -5.04 -8.79 8.15
N GLU A 101 -5.36 -8.25 9.32
CA GLU A 101 -6.48 -7.36 9.54
C GLU A 101 -6.30 -6.06 8.73
N VAL A 102 -5.17 -5.39 8.85
CA VAL A 102 -4.86 -4.21 8.03
C VAL A 102 -5.02 -4.53 6.54
N ARG A 103 -4.48 -5.66 6.06
CA ARG A 103 -4.63 -6.06 4.65
C ARG A 103 -6.09 -6.25 4.26
N SER A 104 -6.92 -6.83 5.12
CA SER A 104 -8.34 -7.07 4.83
C SER A 104 -9.14 -5.78 4.68
N HIS A 105 -8.71 -4.69 5.32
CA HIS A 105 -9.32 -3.37 5.26
C HIS A 105 -8.64 -2.43 4.23
N MET A 106 -7.69 -2.92 3.43
CA MET A 106 -7.05 -2.12 2.41
C MET A 106 -7.84 -2.05 1.11
N ILE A 107 -7.93 -0.85 0.56
CA ILE A 107 -8.34 -0.58 -0.81
C ILE A 107 -7.06 -0.35 -1.63
N GLY A 108 -6.80 -1.22 -2.59
CA GLY A 108 -5.56 -1.20 -3.36
C GLY A 108 -4.38 -1.87 -2.65
N THR A 109 -3.18 -1.42 -2.93
CA THR A 109 -1.90 -1.99 -2.48
C THR A 109 -0.91 -0.91 -2.04
N GLY A 110 0.24 -1.34 -1.49
CA GLY A 110 1.28 -0.42 -1.05
C GLY A 110 1.05 0.10 0.37
N MET A 111 1.49 1.31 0.66
CA MET A 111 1.53 1.82 2.03
C MET A 111 0.23 2.53 2.43
N ILE A 112 -0.20 2.33 3.67
CA ILE A 112 -1.42 2.93 4.23
C ILE A 112 -1.22 4.39 4.71
N GLY A 113 0.00 4.90 4.70
CA GLY A 113 0.31 6.26 5.16
C GLY A 113 0.61 6.39 6.65
N GLY A 114 1.31 7.47 7.00
CA GLY A 114 1.86 7.66 8.34
C GLY A 114 0.82 7.83 9.45
N LYS A 115 -0.30 8.51 9.16
CA LYS A 115 -1.37 8.73 10.15
C LYS A 115 -2.06 7.41 10.51
N ALA A 116 -2.44 6.62 9.52
CA ALA A 116 -3.06 5.31 9.73
C ALA A 116 -2.10 4.36 10.47
N CYS A 117 -0.84 4.30 10.04
CA CYS A 117 0.18 3.50 10.72
C CYS A 117 0.36 3.92 12.19
N GLY A 118 0.42 5.23 12.47
CA GLY A 118 0.55 5.76 13.84
C GLY A 118 -0.64 5.42 14.72
N MET A 119 -1.85 5.57 14.21
CA MET A 119 -3.07 5.22 14.93
C MET A 119 -3.13 3.72 15.27
N LEU A 120 -2.88 2.86 14.29
CA LEU A 120 -2.86 1.40 14.50
C LEU A 120 -1.79 0.98 15.50
N LEU A 121 -0.60 1.59 15.41
CA LEU A 121 0.47 1.34 16.38
C LEU A 121 0.08 1.78 17.79
N SER A 122 -0.56 2.93 17.95
CA SER A 122 -1.03 3.40 19.24
C SER A 122 -2.04 2.44 19.86
N ARG A 123 -3.00 1.93 19.06
CA ARG A 123 -3.97 0.92 19.52
C ARG A 123 -3.27 -0.39 19.91
N ALA A 124 -2.30 -0.85 19.13
CA ALA A 124 -1.54 -2.06 19.46
C ALA A 124 -0.73 -1.92 20.74
N ILE A 125 -0.13 -0.75 20.99
CA ILE A 125 0.59 -0.45 22.24
C ILE A 125 -0.37 -0.52 23.42
N ILE A 126 -1.51 0.18 23.34
CA ILE A 126 -2.50 0.23 24.42
C ILE A 126 -3.03 -1.18 24.72
N ARG A 127 -3.42 -1.93 23.69
CA ARG A 127 -3.89 -3.32 23.85
C ARG A 127 -2.86 -4.21 24.56
N ASN A 128 -1.57 -4.03 24.26
CA ASN A 128 -0.52 -4.84 24.88
C ASN A 128 -0.23 -4.45 26.34
N GLU A 129 -0.45 -3.19 26.70
CA GLU A 129 -0.25 -2.69 28.08
C GLU A 129 -1.51 -2.90 28.95
N GLU A 130 -2.70 -2.83 28.35
CA GLU A 130 -4.00 -2.92 29.01
C GLU A 130 -4.90 -3.92 28.25
N PRO A 131 -4.82 -5.23 28.54
CA PRO A 131 -5.55 -6.26 27.79
C PRO A 131 -7.08 -6.09 27.79
N ASP A 132 -7.64 -5.49 28.85
CA ASP A 132 -9.09 -5.29 29.00
C ASP A 132 -9.57 -4.02 28.28
N ILE A 133 -8.69 -3.30 27.60
CA ILE A 133 -9.02 -2.03 26.96
C ILE A 133 -10.02 -2.17 25.81
N ASP A 134 -10.06 -3.35 25.18
CA ASP A 134 -10.98 -3.62 24.05
C ASP A 134 -12.45 -3.53 24.47
N GLU A 135 -12.77 -3.67 25.77
CA GLU A 135 -14.12 -3.47 26.31
C GLU A 135 -14.52 -1.98 26.36
N THR A 136 -13.55 -1.10 26.41
CA THR A 136 -13.73 0.36 26.55
C THR A 136 -13.36 1.15 25.29
N LEU A 137 -12.50 0.61 24.44
CA LEU A 137 -12.14 1.23 23.17
C LEU A 137 -13.25 1.06 22.15
N GLU A 138 -13.68 2.17 21.57
CA GLU A 138 -14.60 2.13 20.44
C GLU A 138 -14.05 1.22 19.33
N PRO A 139 -14.87 0.31 18.77
CA PRO A 139 -14.47 -0.53 17.65
C PRO A 139 -13.97 0.33 16.49
N HIS A 140 -12.86 -0.09 15.91
CA HIS A 140 -12.24 0.64 14.82
C HIS A 140 -12.63 0.00 13.49
N ASP A 141 -13.51 0.67 12.75
CA ASP A 141 -13.98 0.25 11.43
C ASP A 141 -13.51 1.27 10.37
N SER A 142 -12.24 1.18 10.00
CA SER A 142 -11.65 2.06 8.99
C SER A 142 -11.07 1.26 7.84
N PHE A 143 -11.21 1.81 6.63
CA PHE A 143 -10.53 1.32 5.44
C PHE A 143 -9.27 2.15 5.17
N TYR A 144 -8.25 1.51 4.64
CA TYR A 144 -6.96 2.12 4.34
C TYR A 144 -6.74 2.18 2.84
N ILE A 145 -6.60 3.38 2.31
CA ILE A 145 -6.30 3.57 0.89
C ILE A 145 -4.81 3.36 0.69
N GLY A 146 -4.46 2.36 -0.12
CA GLY A 146 -3.08 2.05 -0.50
C GLY A 146 -2.45 3.14 -1.36
N SER A 147 -1.14 3.25 -1.30
CA SER A 147 -0.41 4.29 -2.04
C SER A 147 -0.52 4.15 -3.56
N ASP A 148 -0.83 2.97 -4.08
CA ASP A 148 -1.09 2.75 -5.52
C ASP A 148 -2.31 3.54 -6.01
N VAL A 149 -3.38 3.58 -5.21
CA VAL A 149 -4.59 4.36 -5.53
C VAL A 149 -4.26 5.84 -5.67
N TYR A 150 -3.47 6.39 -4.74
CA TYR A 150 -3.01 7.77 -4.80
C TYR A 150 -2.20 8.05 -6.06
N TYR A 151 -1.25 7.17 -6.39
CA TYR A 151 -0.41 7.37 -7.57
C TYR A 151 -1.19 7.18 -8.88
N THR A 152 -2.15 6.25 -8.90
CA THR A 152 -3.06 6.11 -10.04
C THR A 152 -3.84 7.40 -10.26
N TYR A 153 -4.39 7.99 -9.19
CA TYR A 153 -5.08 9.27 -9.27
C TYR A 153 -4.17 10.39 -9.85
N ILE A 154 -2.95 10.52 -9.35
CA ILE A 154 -1.99 11.54 -9.83
C ILE A 154 -1.67 11.35 -11.31
N VAL A 155 -1.48 10.10 -11.75
CA VAL A 155 -1.10 9.79 -13.14
C VAL A 155 -2.29 9.97 -14.08
N ASP A 156 -3.46 9.45 -13.73
CA ASP A 156 -4.63 9.47 -14.59
C ASP A 156 -5.18 10.89 -14.80
N ASN A 157 -4.93 11.79 -13.86
CA ASN A 157 -5.27 13.21 -13.97
C ASN A 157 -4.14 14.07 -14.52
N GLY A 158 -3.01 13.50 -14.90
CA GLY A 158 -1.89 14.24 -15.50
C GLY A 158 -1.10 15.11 -14.50
N PHE A 159 -1.26 14.92 -13.19
CA PHE A 159 -0.63 15.74 -12.15
C PHE A 159 0.81 15.33 -11.82
N TRP A 160 1.40 14.41 -12.58
CA TRP A 160 2.73 13.90 -12.26
C TRP A 160 3.82 14.98 -12.30
N ASP A 161 3.83 15.82 -13.35
CA ASP A 161 4.82 16.89 -13.47
C ASP A 161 4.64 17.95 -12.38
N MET A 162 3.40 18.29 -12.03
CA MET A 162 3.10 19.18 -10.91
C MET A 162 3.59 18.58 -9.59
N ARG A 163 3.37 17.29 -9.36
CA ARG A 163 3.84 16.58 -8.18
C ARG A 163 5.37 16.60 -8.04
N ILE A 164 6.09 16.54 -9.16
CA ILE A 164 7.56 16.68 -9.17
C ILE A 164 7.97 18.10 -8.84
N ARG A 165 7.35 19.10 -9.47
CA ARG A 165 7.63 20.54 -9.22
C ARG A 165 7.41 20.88 -7.75
N GLN A 166 6.31 20.44 -7.15
CA GLN A 166 6.02 20.66 -5.73
C GLN A 166 7.11 20.16 -4.78
N ARG A 167 7.91 19.16 -5.18
CA ARG A 167 8.98 18.61 -4.33
C ARG A 167 10.28 19.41 -4.43
N THR A 168 10.46 20.19 -5.51
CA THR A 168 11.72 20.87 -5.85
C THR A 168 11.64 22.37 -5.66
N ASP A 169 10.44 22.95 -5.69
CA ASP A 169 10.24 24.39 -5.64
C ASP A 169 9.91 24.87 -4.23
N GLU A 170 10.54 25.98 -3.82
CA GLU A 170 10.24 26.68 -2.55
C GLU A 170 8.79 27.21 -2.51
N GLY A 171 8.18 27.41 -3.70
CA GLY A 171 6.82 27.87 -3.86
C GLY A 171 5.74 26.78 -3.79
N TYR A 172 5.84 25.80 -2.89
CA TYR A 172 4.90 24.70 -2.79
C TYR A 172 3.42 25.13 -2.90
N PHE A 173 3.04 26.20 -2.21
CA PHE A 173 1.68 26.74 -2.24
C PHE A 173 1.36 27.58 -3.48
N ALA A 174 2.37 28.05 -4.21
CA ALA A 174 2.16 28.82 -5.44
C ALA A 174 1.51 27.99 -6.57
N LEU A 175 1.56 26.68 -6.48
CA LEU A 175 0.94 25.75 -7.42
C LEU A 175 -0.46 25.29 -6.99
N ALA A 176 -0.97 25.75 -5.85
CA ALA A 176 -2.25 25.28 -5.31
C ALA A 176 -3.44 25.58 -6.24
N ASP A 177 -3.40 26.71 -6.92
CA ASP A 177 -4.47 27.15 -7.83
C ASP A 177 -4.46 26.39 -9.17
N GLU A 178 -3.41 25.61 -9.46
CA GLU A 178 -3.29 24.77 -10.66
C GLU A 178 -3.89 23.35 -10.47
N PHE A 179 -4.26 22.99 -9.25
CA PHE A 179 -4.91 21.73 -8.89
C PHE A 179 -6.43 21.90 -8.84
#